data_ef610846f90e1d418ccd158fa82dc651
#
_entry.id   ef610846f90e1d418ccd158fa82dc651
#
_cell.length_a   1.000
_cell.length_b   1.000
_cell.length_c   1.000
_cell.angle_alpha   90.00
_cell.angle_beta   90.00
_cell.angle_gamma   90.00
#
_symmetry.space_group_name_H-M   'P 1'
#
loop_
_entity.id
_entity.type
_entity.pdbx_description
1 polymer ?
#
loop_
_entity_poly.entity_id
_entity_poly.type
_entity_poly.pdbx_seq_one_letter_code
_entity_poly.pdbx_strand_id
1 'polypeptide(L)'
;MRSTAVALLVVSAALAGCVSTTTTSSSRKQLGTPDNARAAEINLEIGIDYLRKNNLVQAKEKIDRAIEQNPRNSKAQITAGMLYERLGESNKAESHFAKGLALDPKNPEVQNNYGAYLCQKGKYARGEKLMIDAATNPLYRTPEVAYLNAANCARNGGDLQRAEDNLRKALAVRPKFGEALFQMADLQYKQTDYLSARGFLERYLEVGRTSPASLWLGVRIERGLGNAAAAKNYAERLKLEYPRAAQTKELIESERNPG
;
A
#
# COMPACT_ATOMS: atom_id res chain seq x y z
N MET A 1 -93.90 -51.81 -29.27
CA MET A 1 -94.08 -51.35 -27.89
C MET A 1 -92.73 -50.88 -27.39
N ARG A 2 -92.70 -49.62 -27.11
CA ARG A 2 -91.69 -48.75 -26.44
C ARG A 2 -90.22 -49.08 -26.64
N SER A 3 -89.58 -48.30 -27.57
CA SER A 3 -88.21 -47.99 -27.72
C SER A 3 -87.83 -46.97 -26.66
N THR A 4 -86.69 -47.14 -26.00
CA THR A 4 -85.99 -46.12 -25.23
C THR A 4 -84.65 -45.94 -25.82
N ALA A 5 -84.42 -44.77 -26.45
CA ALA A 5 -83.12 -44.30 -26.93
C ALA A 5 -82.31 -43.76 -25.75
N VAL A 6 -81.09 -44.23 -25.60
CA VAL A 6 -80.11 -43.68 -24.67
C VAL A 6 -79.23 -42.73 -25.43
N ALA A 7 -79.29 -41.46 -25.09
CA ALA A 7 -78.40 -40.43 -25.64
C ALA A 7 -77.11 -40.40 -24.85
N LEU A 8 -76.01 -40.65 -25.49
CA LEU A 8 -74.65 -40.44 -24.94
C LEU A 8 -74.23 -38.94 -25.03
N LEU A 9 -74.14 -38.31 -23.88
CA LEU A 9 -73.57 -36.96 -23.76
C LEU A 9 -72.05 -37.07 -23.62
N VAL A 10 -71.33 -36.65 -24.61
CA VAL A 10 -69.84 -36.45 -24.55
C VAL A 10 -69.62 -35.11 -23.95
N VAL A 11 -69.10 -35.06 -22.70
CA VAL A 11 -68.66 -33.83 -22.05
C VAL A 11 -67.19 -33.67 -22.36
N SER A 12 -66.85 -32.75 -23.25
CA SER A 12 -65.48 -32.32 -23.53
C SER A 12 -65.07 -31.34 -22.44
N ALA A 13 -64.25 -31.77 -21.47
CA ALA A 13 -63.58 -30.85 -20.50
C ALA A 13 -62.38 -30.19 -21.13
N ALA A 14 -62.53 -28.92 -21.46
CA ALA A 14 -61.39 -28.07 -21.84
C ALA A 14 -60.61 -27.64 -20.56
N LEU A 15 -59.47 -28.23 -20.33
CA LEU A 15 -58.50 -27.80 -19.30
C LEU A 15 -57.75 -26.54 -19.79
N ALA A 16 -58.27 -25.36 -19.42
CA ALA A 16 -57.49 -24.10 -19.53
C ALA A 16 -56.50 -24.03 -18.41
N GLY A 17 -55.26 -24.47 -18.67
CA GLY A 17 -54.14 -24.30 -17.77
C GLY A 17 -53.70 -22.83 -17.76
N CYS A 18 -54.03 -22.08 -16.71
CA CYS A 18 -53.42 -20.79 -16.44
C CYS A 18 -51.97 -21.00 -16.01
N VAL A 19 -51.02 -20.80 -16.92
CA VAL A 19 -49.60 -20.65 -16.59
C VAL A 19 -49.43 -19.28 -15.96
N SER A 20 -49.48 -19.22 -14.63
CA SER A 20 -49.06 -18.04 -13.88
C SER A 20 -47.52 -17.97 -13.90
N THR A 21 -46.97 -17.22 -14.83
CA THR A 21 -45.57 -16.81 -14.75
C THR A 21 -45.38 -15.79 -13.62
N THR A 22 -45.17 -16.28 -12.41
CA THR A 22 -44.70 -15.48 -11.30
C THR A 22 -43.24 -15.12 -11.58
N THR A 23 -43.02 -13.98 -12.23
CA THR A 23 -41.73 -13.33 -12.24
C THR A 23 -41.42 -12.77 -10.83
N THR A 24 -41.01 -13.66 -9.94
CA THR A 24 -40.33 -13.24 -8.72
C THR A 24 -38.94 -12.73 -9.12
N SER A 25 -38.85 -11.45 -9.39
CA SER A 25 -37.56 -10.74 -9.38
C SER A 25 -37.07 -10.68 -7.93
N SER A 26 -36.65 -11.84 -7.39
CA SER A 26 -35.84 -11.85 -6.21
C SER A 26 -34.45 -11.35 -6.65
N SER A 27 -34.21 -10.10 -6.42
CA SER A 27 -32.85 -9.50 -6.38
C SER A 27 -32.07 -10.18 -5.25
N ARG A 28 -31.84 -11.51 -5.37
CA ARG A 28 -30.81 -12.19 -4.62
C ARG A 28 -29.50 -11.66 -5.16
N LYS A 29 -28.91 -10.74 -4.40
CA LYS A 29 -27.52 -10.39 -4.51
C LYS A 29 -26.73 -11.69 -4.53
N GLN A 30 -26.40 -12.22 -5.72
CA GLN A 30 -25.69 -13.48 -5.87
C GLN A 30 -24.33 -13.32 -5.20
N LEU A 31 -24.18 -13.94 -4.03
CA LEU A 31 -22.88 -14.25 -3.46
C LEU A 31 -22.17 -15.10 -4.52
N GLY A 32 -21.01 -14.57 -5.02
CA GLY A 32 -20.37 -15.01 -6.24
C GLY A 32 -20.29 -16.53 -6.40
N THR A 33 -20.68 -16.98 -7.58
CA THR A 33 -20.35 -18.33 -8.04
C THR A 33 -18.83 -18.48 -8.11
N PRO A 34 -18.25 -19.69 -8.08
CA PRO A 34 -16.82 -19.92 -8.24
C PRO A 34 -16.23 -19.20 -9.47
N ASP A 35 -16.97 -19.11 -10.56
CA ASP A 35 -16.57 -18.39 -11.78
C ASP A 35 -16.50 -16.87 -11.56
N ASN A 36 -17.42 -16.30 -10.77
CA ASN A 36 -17.38 -14.89 -10.44
C ASN A 36 -16.19 -14.53 -9.51
N ALA A 37 -15.84 -15.42 -8.59
CA ALA A 37 -14.69 -15.20 -7.70
C ALA A 37 -13.38 -15.18 -8.49
N ARG A 38 -13.19 -16.12 -9.43
CA ARG A 38 -12.02 -16.17 -10.31
C ARG A 38 -11.97 -14.97 -11.26
N ALA A 39 -13.09 -14.57 -11.84
CA ALA A 39 -13.18 -13.39 -12.68
C ALA A 39 -12.85 -12.11 -11.90
N ALA A 40 -13.30 -12.01 -10.63
CA ALA A 40 -12.96 -10.92 -9.74
C ALA A 40 -11.45 -10.83 -9.48
N GLU A 41 -10.77 -11.95 -9.24
CA GLU A 41 -9.31 -11.98 -9.04
C GLU A 41 -8.57 -11.49 -10.29
N ILE A 42 -8.94 -11.99 -11.48
CA ILE A 42 -8.33 -11.56 -12.74
C ILE A 42 -8.53 -10.06 -12.96
N ASN A 43 -9.75 -9.55 -12.79
CA ASN A 43 -10.01 -8.12 -12.93
C ASN A 43 -9.22 -7.29 -11.91
N LEU A 44 -9.09 -7.79 -10.67
CA LEU A 44 -8.29 -7.12 -9.65
C LEU A 44 -6.80 -7.06 -10.02
N GLU A 45 -6.21 -8.14 -10.50
CA GLU A 45 -4.81 -8.18 -10.93
C GLU A 45 -4.54 -7.20 -12.09
N ILE A 46 -5.43 -7.19 -13.09
CA ILE A 46 -5.36 -6.24 -14.20
C ILE A 46 -5.50 -4.80 -13.67
N GLY A 47 -6.44 -4.55 -12.75
CA GLY A 47 -6.65 -3.26 -12.13
C GLY A 47 -5.43 -2.77 -11.35
N ILE A 48 -4.76 -3.66 -10.62
CA ILE A 48 -3.51 -3.36 -9.91
C ILE A 48 -2.39 -2.99 -10.88
N ASP A 49 -2.27 -3.70 -12.01
CA ASP A 49 -1.26 -3.39 -13.03
C ASP A 49 -1.49 -2.00 -13.65
N TYR A 50 -2.73 -1.67 -14.00
CA TYR A 50 -3.09 -0.33 -14.45
C TYR A 50 -2.82 0.74 -13.40
N LEU A 51 -3.10 0.45 -12.12
CA LEU A 51 -2.82 1.36 -11.02
C LEU A 51 -1.31 1.61 -10.87
N ARG A 52 -0.48 0.58 -11.01
CA ARG A 52 1.00 0.72 -11.02
C ARG A 52 1.50 1.59 -12.16
N LYS A 53 0.89 1.48 -13.33
CA LYS A 53 1.19 2.28 -14.53
C LYS A 53 0.58 3.68 -14.49
N ASN A 54 -0.05 4.06 -13.36
CA ASN A 54 -0.79 5.32 -13.19
C ASN A 54 -1.92 5.54 -14.21
N ASN A 55 -2.44 4.46 -14.80
CA ASN A 55 -3.58 4.51 -15.70
C ASN A 55 -4.87 4.37 -14.89
N LEU A 56 -5.30 5.49 -14.28
CA LEU A 56 -6.36 5.49 -13.27
C LEU A 56 -7.74 5.17 -13.84
N VAL A 57 -7.99 5.49 -15.12
CA VAL A 57 -9.30 5.21 -15.77
C VAL A 57 -9.50 3.70 -15.94
N GLN A 58 -8.53 3.00 -16.53
CA GLN A 58 -8.59 1.57 -16.71
C GLN A 58 -8.48 0.82 -15.37
N ALA A 59 -7.68 1.34 -14.43
CA ALA A 59 -7.62 0.80 -13.08
C ALA A 59 -9.01 0.81 -12.43
N LYS A 60 -9.72 1.95 -12.52
CA LYS A 60 -11.07 2.10 -11.96
C LYS A 60 -12.05 1.09 -12.56
N GLU A 61 -12.10 0.98 -13.89
CA GLU A 61 -12.99 0.03 -14.58
C GLU A 61 -12.77 -1.41 -14.06
N LYS A 62 -11.51 -1.84 -13.97
CA LYS A 62 -11.19 -3.22 -13.58
C LYS A 62 -11.42 -3.48 -12.10
N ILE A 63 -11.07 -2.53 -11.23
CA ILE A 63 -11.26 -2.64 -9.79
C ILE A 63 -12.75 -2.61 -9.43
N ASP A 64 -13.54 -1.74 -10.04
CA ASP A 64 -14.99 -1.69 -9.85
C ASP A 64 -15.64 -3.02 -10.25
N ARG A 65 -15.25 -3.56 -11.42
CA ARG A 65 -15.74 -4.88 -11.88
C ARG A 65 -15.33 -6.00 -10.92
N ALA A 66 -14.12 -5.97 -10.38
CA ALA A 66 -13.70 -6.95 -9.36
C ALA A 66 -14.57 -6.88 -8.10
N ILE A 67 -14.92 -5.67 -7.65
CA ILE A 67 -15.78 -5.46 -6.49
C ILE A 67 -17.24 -5.88 -6.77
N GLU A 68 -17.75 -5.62 -7.97
CA GLU A 68 -19.09 -6.07 -8.39
C GLU A 68 -19.19 -7.61 -8.37
N GLN A 69 -18.16 -8.28 -8.89
CA GLN A 69 -18.11 -9.74 -8.95
C GLN A 69 -17.87 -10.38 -7.57
N ASN A 70 -17.05 -9.75 -6.71
CA ASN A 70 -16.82 -10.20 -5.34
C ASN A 70 -16.75 -9.02 -4.34
N PRO A 71 -17.89 -8.54 -3.83
CA PRO A 71 -17.95 -7.40 -2.91
C PRO A 71 -17.26 -7.65 -1.55
N ARG A 72 -17.00 -8.92 -1.22
CA ARG A 72 -16.35 -9.34 0.03
C ARG A 72 -14.83 -9.59 -0.11
N ASN A 73 -14.26 -9.30 -1.26
CA ASN A 73 -12.81 -9.37 -1.44
C ASN A 73 -12.15 -8.17 -0.76
N SER A 74 -11.49 -8.41 0.38
CA SER A 74 -10.80 -7.38 1.16
C SER A 74 -9.68 -6.70 0.36
N LYS A 75 -8.93 -7.47 -0.45
CA LYS A 75 -7.85 -6.94 -1.30
C LYS A 75 -8.42 -5.99 -2.38
N ALA A 76 -9.56 -6.33 -3.00
CA ALA A 76 -10.20 -5.44 -3.96
C ALA A 76 -10.66 -4.13 -3.30
N GLN A 77 -11.20 -4.19 -2.08
CA GLN A 77 -11.60 -3.00 -1.33
C GLN A 77 -10.38 -2.11 -1.01
N ILE A 78 -9.27 -2.69 -0.54
CA ILE A 78 -8.05 -1.93 -0.27
C ILE A 78 -7.46 -1.31 -1.56
N THR A 79 -7.48 -2.05 -2.67
CA THR A 79 -7.02 -1.55 -3.96
C THR A 79 -7.90 -0.39 -4.46
N ALA A 80 -9.22 -0.45 -4.24
CA ALA A 80 -10.12 0.67 -4.49
C ALA A 80 -9.78 1.87 -3.60
N GLY A 81 -9.47 1.65 -2.32
CA GLY A 81 -9.01 2.70 -1.42
C GLY A 81 -7.79 3.43 -1.98
N MET A 82 -6.77 2.69 -2.45
CA MET A 82 -5.57 3.25 -3.07
C MET A 82 -5.87 3.99 -4.39
N LEU A 83 -6.80 3.47 -5.18
CA LEU A 83 -7.25 4.14 -6.41
C LEU A 83 -7.92 5.48 -6.10
N TYR A 84 -8.90 5.48 -5.19
CA TYR A 84 -9.64 6.71 -4.84
C TYR A 84 -8.75 7.74 -4.13
N GLU A 85 -7.73 7.29 -3.40
CA GLU A 85 -6.70 8.18 -2.87
C GLU A 85 -5.95 8.91 -3.98
N ARG A 86 -5.50 8.19 -5.03
CA ARG A 86 -4.83 8.81 -6.19
C ARG A 86 -5.76 9.72 -7.01
N LEU A 87 -7.06 9.45 -7.01
CA LEU A 87 -8.07 10.29 -7.63
C LEU A 87 -8.42 11.53 -6.78
N GLY A 88 -7.87 11.67 -5.57
CA GLY A 88 -8.18 12.75 -4.64
C GLY A 88 -9.53 12.63 -3.93
N GLU A 89 -10.23 11.50 -4.09
CA GLU A 89 -11.55 11.22 -3.51
C GLU A 89 -11.43 10.63 -2.09
N SER A 90 -10.95 11.43 -1.14
CA SER A 90 -10.58 10.99 0.20
C SER A 90 -11.68 10.25 0.96
N ASN A 91 -12.94 10.68 0.83
CA ASN A 91 -14.06 10.01 1.52
C ASN A 91 -14.32 8.59 0.99
N LYS A 92 -14.23 8.40 -0.33
CA LYS A 92 -14.34 7.07 -0.94
C LYS A 92 -13.14 6.21 -0.56
N ALA A 93 -11.94 6.77 -0.60
CA ALA A 93 -10.73 6.07 -0.19
C ALA A 93 -10.86 5.52 1.24
N GLU A 94 -11.23 6.36 2.21
CA GLU A 94 -11.39 5.94 3.61
C GLU A 94 -12.49 4.87 3.77
N SER A 95 -13.61 5.01 3.07
CA SER A 95 -14.70 4.03 3.09
C SER A 95 -14.24 2.65 2.59
N HIS A 96 -13.50 2.61 1.46
CA HIS A 96 -12.99 1.37 0.91
C HIS A 96 -11.89 0.75 1.78
N PHE A 97 -10.96 1.52 2.31
CA PHE A 97 -9.96 1.05 3.26
C PHE A 97 -10.60 0.45 4.52
N ALA A 98 -11.55 1.17 5.14
CA ALA A 98 -12.26 0.69 6.33
C ALA A 98 -13.03 -0.61 6.06
N LYS A 99 -13.70 -0.70 4.89
CA LYS A 99 -14.42 -1.91 4.48
C LYS A 99 -13.46 -3.09 4.26
N GLY A 100 -12.31 -2.85 3.64
CA GLY A 100 -11.28 -3.87 3.45
C GLY A 100 -10.81 -4.45 4.78
N LEU A 101 -10.50 -3.58 5.76
CA LEU A 101 -10.10 -4.01 7.11
C LEU A 101 -11.22 -4.74 7.85
N ALA A 102 -12.48 -4.29 7.72
CA ALA A 102 -13.61 -4.97 8.35
C ALA A 102 -13.87 -6.37 7.78
N LEU A 103 -13.58 -6.60 6.49
CA LEU A 103 -13.72 -7.89 5.83
C LEU A 103 -12.63 -8.89 6.23
N ASP A 104 -11.40 -8.42 6.44
CA ASP A 104 -10.26 -9.26 6.82
C ASP A 104 -9.32 -8.49 7.77
N PRO A 105 -9.69 -8.40 9.06
CA PRO A 105 -8.99 -7.56 10.02
C PRO A 105 -7.60 -8.05 10.40
N LYS A 106 -7.27 -9.32 10.10
CA LYS A 106 -5.97 -9.93 10.40
C LYS A 106 -5.06 -10.04 9.17
N ASN A 107 -5.53 -9.59 8.02
CA ASN A 107 -4.72 -9.61 6.80
C ASN A 107 -3.63 -8.52 6.86
N PRO A 108 -2.36 -8.91 6.85
CA PRO A 108 -1.27 -7.96 7.02
C PRO A 108 -1.12 -6.99 5.84
N GLU A 109 -1.46 -7.41 4.62
CA GLU A 109 -1.47 -6.50 3.46
C GLU A 109 -2.53 -5.41 3.62
N VAL A 110 -3.71 -5.78 4.11
CA VAL A 110 -4.81 -4.86 4.39
C VAL A 110 -4.42 -3.87 5.49
N GLN A 111 -3.86 -4.39 6.59
CA GLN A 111 -3.41 -3.58 7.73
C GLN A 111 -2.31 -2.60 7.31
N ASN A 112 -1.28 -3.05 6.60
CA ASN A 112 -0.19 -2.20 6.16
C ASN A 112 -0.65 -1.08 5.22
N ASN A 113 -1.48 -1.40 4.22
CA ASN A 113 -1.95 -0.39 3.26
C ASN A 113 -2.89 0.64 3.90
N TYR A 114 -3.83 0.19 4.73
CA TYR A 114 -4.70 1.14 5.43
C TYR A 114 -3.92 1.96 6.47
N GLY A 115 -2.95 1.34 7.14
CA GLY A 115 -2.03 2.03 8.05
C GLY A 115 -1.30 3.17 7.35
N ALA A 116 -0.74 2.92 6.16
CA ALA A 116 -0.07 3.95 5.36
C ALA A 116 -1.01 5.10 4.99
N TYR A 117 -2.23 4.80 4.55
CA TYR A 117 -3.26 5.81 4.27
C TYR A 117 -3.58 6.66 5.51
N LEU A 118 -3.79 6.02 6.67
CA LEU A 118 -4.08 6.75 7.92
C LEU A 118 -2.95 7.72 8.29
N CYS A 119 -1.69 7.31 8.09
CA CYS A 119 -0.54 8.18 8.32
C CYS A 119 -0.52 9.39 7.41
N GLN A 120 -0.85 9.25 6.14
CA GLN A 120 -0.96 10.39 5.21
C GLN A 120 -2.08 11.34 5.62
N LYS A 121 -3.12 10.84 6.30
CA LYS A 121 -4.21 11.65 6.85
C LYS A 121 -3.94 12.20 8.27
N GLY A 122 -2.70 12.09 8.75
CA GLY A 122 -2.31 12.56 10.09
C GLY A 122 -2.80 11.70 11.25
N LYS A 123 -3.43 10.54 10.98
CA LYS A 123 -3.91 9.60 12.01
C LYS A 123 -2.76 8.66 12.43
N TYR A 124 -1.63 9.24 12.86
CA TYR A 124 -0.34 8.55 13.04
C TYR A 124 -0.40 7.35 13.98
N ALA A 125 -0.92 7.51 15.19
CA ALA A 125 -0.94 6.43 16.18
C ALA A 125 -1.72 5.19 15.70
N ARG A 126 -2.85 5.39 15.02
CA ARG A 126 -3.65 4.30 14.46
C ARG A 126 -2.98 3.67 13.25
N GLY A 127 -2.38 4.50 12.38
CA GLY A 127 -1.67 4.04 11.19
C GLY A 127 -0.45 3.18 11.56
N GLU A 128 0.39 3.68 12.47
CA GLU A 128 1.55 2.97 12.98
C GLU A 128 1.16 1.62 13.60
N LYS A 129 0.12 1.62 14.46
CA LYS A 129 -0.36 0.38 15.08
C LYS A 129 -0.72 -0.68 14.04
N LEU A 130 -1.48 -0.34 13.02
CA LEU A 130 -1.86 -1.29 11.96
C LEU A 130 -0.64 -1.84 11.21
N MET A 131 0.36 -1.00 10.94
CA MET A 131 1.58 -1.44 10.26
C MET A 131 2.44 -2.34 11.14
N ILE A 132 2.49 -2.10 12.46
CA ILE A 132 3.16 -2.99 13.43
C ILE A 132 2.39 -4.32 13.53
N ASP A 133 1.06 -4.29 13.60
CA ASP A 133 0.22 -5.50 13.61
C ASP A 133 0.49 -6.34 12.34
N ALA A 134 0.61 -5.68 11.18
CA ALA A 134 1.00 -6.34 9.93
C ALA A 134 2.40 -6.97 10.00
N ALA A 135 3.39 -6.20 10.48
CA ALA A 135 4.79 -6.64 10.54
C ALA A 135 5.00 -7.81 11.49
N THR A 136 4.18 -7.91 12.54
CA THR A 136 4.24 -9.02 13.52
C THR A 136 3.48 -10.27 13.09
N ASN A 137 2.74 -10.21 11.98
CA ASN A 137 2.04 -11.38 11.44
C ASN A 137 3.05 -12.33 10.78
N PRO A 138 3.16 -13.60 11.24
CA PRO A 138 4.16 -14.55 10.72
C PRO A 138 3.93 -14.93 9.25
N LEU A 139 2.74 -14.68 8.70
CA LEU A 139 2.41 -14.96 7.29
C LEU A 139 2.74 -13.77 6.37
N TYR A 140 3.17 -12.63 6.93
CA TYR A 140 3.48 -11.47 6.10
C TYR A 140 4.85 -11.61 5.45
N ARG A 141 4.89 -11.45 4.13
CA ARG A 141 6.10 -11.71 3.34
C ARG A 141 7.16 -10.60 3.40
N THR A 142 6.75 -9.40 3.79
CA THR A 142 7.59 -8.20 3.79
C THR A 142 7.46 -7.41 5.09
N PRO A 143 7.70 -8.05 6.25
CA PRO A 143 7.56 -7.37 7.54
C PRO A 143 8.51 -6.19 7.71
N GLU A 144 9.70 -6.24 7.08
CA GLU A 144 10.64 -5.12 7.06
C GLU A 144 10.06 -3.87 6.39
N VAL A 145 9.21 -4.03 5.37
CA VAL A 145 8.54 -2.90 4.70
C VAL A 145 7.48 -2.29 5.61
N ALA A 146 6.72 -3.11 6.32
CA ALA A 146 5.72 -2.59 7.26
C ALA A 146 6.37 -1.84 8.43
N TYR A 147 7.48 -2.34 8.98
CA TYR A 147 8.25 -1.61 9.99
C TYR A 147 8.83 -0.30 9.45
N LEU A 148 9.32 -0.27 8.20
CA LEU A 148 9.77 0.96 7.57
C LEU A 148 8.63 1.97 7.42
N ASN A 149 7.45 1.53 7.00
CA ASN A 149 6.26 2.36 6.89
C ASN A 149 5.83 2.90 8.27
N ALA A 150 5.87 2.06 9.31
CA ALA A 150 5.60 2.46 10.69
C ALA A 150 6.61 3.52 11.19
N ALA A 151 7.90 3.36 10.84
CA ALA A 151 8.92 4.34 11.16
C ALA A 151 8.67 5.69 10.48
N ASN A 152 8.33 5.68 9.21
CA ASN A 152 7.96 6.90 8.48
C ASN A 152 6.74 7.58 9.10
N CYS A 153 5.77 6.78 9.52
CA CYS A 153 4.56 7.26 10.19
C CYS A 153 4.88 7.94 11.51
N ALA A 154 5.68 7.30 12.37
CA ALA A 154 6.11 7.84 13.65
C ALA A 154 6.90 9.15 13.46
N ARG A 155 7.84 9.18 12.50
CA ARG A 155 8.60 10.38 12.15
C ARG A 155 7.70 11.54 11.70
N ASN A 156 6.73 11.27 10.85
CA ASN A 156 5.77 12.29 10.38
C ASN A 156 4.88 12.79 11.52
N GLY A 157 4.64 11.96 12.53
CA GLY A 157 3.96 12.32 13.78
C GLY A 157 4.85 13.03 14.79
N GLY A 158 6.14 13.24 14.49
CA GLY A 158 7.11 13.90 15.37
C GLY A 158 7.77 12.99 16.40
N ASP A 159 7.47 11.70 16.42
CA ASP A 159 8.04 10.75 17.38
C ASP A 159 9.27 10.06 16.78
N LEU A 160 10.42 10.71 16.96
CA LEU A 160 11.71 10.22 16.42
C LEU A 160 12.18 8.95 17.13
N GLN A 161 11.84 8.75 18.41
CA GLN A 161 12.22 7.55 19.15
C GLN A 161 11.49 6.33 18.58
N ARG A 162 10.17 6.41 18.38
CA ARG A 162 9.43 5.30 17.75
C ARG A 162 9.84 5.07 16.31
N ALA A 163 10.22 6.12 15.59
CA ALA A 163 10.77 5.98 14.24
C ALA A 163 12.05 5.15 14.26
N GLU A 164 12.97 5.44 15.18
CA GLU A 164 14.20 4.67 15.36
C GLU A 164 13.93 3.22 15.73
N ASP A 165 13.05 2.97 16.71
CA ASP A 165 12.69 1.63 17.14
C ASP A 165 12.13 0.77 16.01
N ASN A 166 11.27 1.36 15.16
CA ASN A 166 10.71 0.68 14.01
C ASN A 166 11.77 0.43 12.91
N LEU A 167 12.69 1.38 12.68
CA LEU A 167 13.81 1.17 11.75
C LEU A 167 14.74 0.05 12.23
N ARG A 168 15.03 -0.03 13.54
CA ARG A 168 15.81 -1.12 14.13
C ARG A 168 15.13 -2.48 13.93
N LYS A 169 13.79 -2.56 14.11
CA LYS A 169 13.02 -3.77 13.82
C LYS A 169 13.07 -4.14 12.34
N ALA A 170 12.95 -3.18 11.43
CA ALA A 170 13.10 -3.43 10.00
C ALA A 170 14.48 -4.02 9.66
N LEU A 171 15.54 -3.47 10.25
CA LEU A 171 16.92 -3.93 10.06
C LEU A 171 17.21 -5.26 10.78
N ALA A 172 16.50 -5.59 11.85
CA ALA A 172 16.58 -6.91 12.49
C ALA A 172 16.02 -8.01 11.58
N VAL A 173 14.93 -7.71 10.85
CA VAL A 173 14.35 -8.63 9.86
C VAL A 173 15.24 -8.71 8.62
N ARG A 174 15.71 -7.58 8.11
CA ARG A 174 16.49 -7.50 6.88
C ARG A 174 17.71 -6.57 7.08
N PRO A 175 18.86 -7.11 7.52
CA PRO A 175 20.04 -6.31 7.87
C PRO A 175 20.62 -5.45 6.75
N LYS A 176 20.35 -5.82 5.47
CA LYS A 176 20.78 -5.09 4.27
C LYS A 176 19.62 -4.34 3.59
N PHE A 177 18.62 -3.92 4.36
CA PHE A 177 17.51 -3.13 3.82
C PHE A 177 17.95 -1.67 3.61
N GLY A 178 18.34 -1.33 2.37
CA GLY A 178 18.95 -0.05 2.03
C GLY A 178 18.11 1.15 2.47
N GLU A 179 16.80 1.15 2.23
CA GLU A 179 15.92 2.24 2.62
C GLU A 179 15.93 2.49 4.14
N ALA A 180 15.94 1.43 4.95
CA ALA A 180 16.00 1.55 6.39
C ALA A 180 17.39 2.01 6.87
N LEU A 181 18.47 1.52 6.25
CA LEU A 181 19.83 1.95 6.54
C LEU A 181 20.02 3.45 6.27
N PHE A 182 19.55 3.92 5.13
CA PHE A 182 19.64 5.34 4.78
C PHE A 182 18.82 6.22 5.74
N GLN A 183 17.61 5.78 6.08
CA GLN A 183 16.76 6.52 7.02
C GLN A 183 17.35 6.52 8.44
N MET A 184 18.00 5.44 8.88
CA MET A 184 18.73 5.43 10.16
C MET A 184 19.92 6.41 10.13
N ALA A 185 20.70 6.43 9.05
CA ALA A 185 21.81 7.38 8.91
C ALA A 185 21.32 8.84 8.99
N ASP A 186 20.24 9.18 8.29
CA ASP A 186 19.65 10.53 8.32
C ASP A 186 19.08 10.87 9.71
N LEU A 187 18.46 9.92 10.37
CA LEU A 187 17.90 10.09 11.71
C LEU A 187 18.99 10.35 12.75
N GLN A 188 20.04 9.51 12.77
CA GLN A 188 21.17 9.65 13.68
C GLN A 188 21.94 10.96 13.42
N TYR A 189 22.11 11.35 12.15
CA TYR A 189 22.67 12.65 11.80
C TYR A 189 21.86 13.82 12.40
N LYS A 190 20.55 13.80 12.30
CA LYS A 190 19.66 14.82 12.88
C LYS A 190 19.69 14.85 14.41
N GLN A 191 19.97 13.73 15.04
CA GLN A 191 20.18 13.61 16.49
C GLN A 191 21.63 13.98 16.90
N THR A 192 22.47 14.42 15.95
CA THR A 192 23.89 14.74 16.14
C THR A 192 24.76 13.55 16.56
N ASP A 193 24.25 12.33 16.51
CA ASP A 193 25.04 11.11 16.66
C ASP A 193 25.73 10.76 15.33
N TYR A 194 26.77 11.51 15.03
CA TYR A 194 27.50 11.39 13.76
C TYR A 194 28.22 10.06 13.59
N LEU A 195 28.66 9.42 14.71
CA LEU A 195 29.32 8.12 14.65
C LEU A 195 28.34 7.02 14.22
N SER A 196 27.19 6.96 14.86
CA SER A 196 26.12 6.02 14.45
C SER A 196 25.64 6.31 13.04
N ALA A 197 25.48 7.58 12.68
CA ALA A 197 25.09 8.00 11.33
C ALA A 197 26.07 7.49 10.28
N ARG A 198 27.40 7.62 10.52
CA ARG A 198 28.45 7.07 9.66
C ARG A 198 28.29 5.58 9.48
N GLY A 199 28.17 4.82 10.58
CA GLY A 199 28.07 3.35 10.52
C GLY A 199 26.86 2.88 9.71
N PHE A 200 25.70 3.54 9.81
CA PHE A 200 24.53 3.20 8.99
C PHE A 200 24.71 3.62 7.53
N LEU A 201 25.35 4.76 7.26
CA LEU A 201 25.63 5.21 5.90
C LEU A 201 26.62 4.27 5.18
N GLU A 202 27.68 3.83 5.85
CA GLU A 202 28.64 2.86 5.30
C GLU A 202 27.93 1.56 4.92
N ARG A 203 27.13 1.01 5.81
CA ARG A 203 26.30 -0.18 5.51
C ARG A 203 25.35 0.04 4.34
N TYR A 204 24.77 1.24 4.20
CA TYR A 204 23.94 1.60 3.05
C TYR A 204 24.75 1.57 1.75
N LEU A 205 25.95 2.14 1.75
CA LEU A 205 26.82 2.19 0.58
C LEU A 205 27.34 0.79 0.17
N GLU A 206 27.54 -0.12 1.13
CA GLU A 206 27.87 -1.52 0.86
C GLU A 206 26.75 -2.27 0.11
N VAL A 207 25.50 -1.86 0.22
CA VAL A 207 24.38 -2.44 -0.54
C VAL A 207 24.44 -2.04 -2.02
N GLY A 208 25.39 -1.20 -2.40
CA GLY A 208 25.74 -0.95 -3.80
C GLY A 208 24.98 0.18 -4.48
N ARG A 209 24.34 1.06 -3.73
CA ARG A 209 23.63 2.22 -4.30
C ARG A 209 24.15 3.53 -3.74
N THR A 210 24.77 4.35 -4.58
CA THR A 210 24.99 5.75 -4.28
C THR A 210 23.84 6.60 -4.82
N SER A 211 23.55 7.68 -4.13
CA SER A 211 22.61 8.70 -4.58
C SER A 211 23.14 10.09 -4.20
N PRO A 212 22.69 11.15 -4.85
CA PRO A 212 23.08 12.50 -4.44
C PRO A 212 22.81 12.77 -2.95
N ALA A 213 21.68 12.26 -2.44
CA ALA A 213 21.32 12.43 -1.03
C ALA A 213 22.26 11.68 -0.09
N SER A 214 22.69 10.45 -0.43
CA SER A 214 23.59 9.67 0.42
C SER A 214 25.01 10.25 0.44
N LEU A 215 25.52 10.71 -0.69
CA LEU A 215 26.83 11.37 -0.74
C LEU A 215 26.83 12.70 0.00
N TRP A 216 25.75 13.49 -0.15
CA TRP A 216 25.58 14.72 0.60
C TRP A 216 25.45 14.48 2.11
N LEU A 217 24.73 13.46 2.51
CA LEU A 217 24.65 13.05 3.91
C LEU A 217 26.05 12.67 4.43
N GLY A 218 26.84 11.94 3.65
CA GLY A 218 28.24 11.62 3.97
C GLY A 218 29.10 12.86 4.21
N VAL A 219 29.02 13.87 3.34
CA VAL A 219 29.73 15.15 3.53
C VAL A 219 29.36 15.77 4.89
N ARG A 220 28.05 15.83 5.20
CA ARG A 220 27.58 16.47 6.44
C ARG A 220 27.96 15.68 7.69
N ILE A 221 27.88 14.36 7.66
CA ILE A 221 28.31 13.49 8.75
C ILE A 221 29.80 13.68 9.04
N GLU A 222 30.64 13.63 8.00
CA GLU A 222 32.11 13.75 8.16
C GLU A 222 32.53 15.14 8.62
N ARG A 223 31.84 16.19 8.17
CA ARG A 223 31.99 17.54 8.71
C ARG A 223 31.67 17.61 10.20
N GLY A 224 30.54 16.98 10.61
CA GLY A 224 30.13 16.90 12.02
C GLY A 224 31.12 16.14 12.89
N LEU A 225 31.86 15.18 12.32
CA LEU A 225 32.94 14.44 12.99
C LEU A 225 34.31 15.16 12.93
N GLY A 226 34.41 16.31 12.27
CA GLY A 226 35.70 17.00 12.05
C GLY A 226 36.62 16.28 11.07
N ASN A 227 36.16 15.29 10.32
CA ASN A 227 36.96 14.54 9.36
C ASN A 227 36.95 15.20 7.97
N ALA A 228 37.73 16.25 7.81
CA ALA A 228 37.81 17.04 6.57
C ALA A 228 38.22 16.20 5.34
N ALA A 229 39.09 15.22 5.51
CA ALA A 229 39.53 14.36 4.39
C ALA A 229 38.42 13.49 3.86
N ALA A 230 37.65 12.81 4.72
CA ALA A 230 36.52 12.02 4.32
C ALA A 230 35.39 12.89 3.76
N ALA A 231 35.08 14.02 4.35
CA ALA A 231 34.12 14.98 3.84
C ALA A 231 34.46 15.42 2.41
N LYS A 232 35.74 15.72 2.14
CA LYS A 232 36.21 16.06 0.80
C LYS A 232 36.01 14.92 -0.20
N ASN A 233 36.31 13.68 0.19
CA ASN A 233 36.11 12.52 -0.67
C ASN A 233 34.64 12.39 -1.09
N TYR A 234 33.70 12.48 -0.15
CA TYR A 234 32.25 12.46 -0.47
C TYR A 234 31.84 13.64 -1.37
N ALA A 235 32.42 14.83 -1.12
CA ALA A 235 32.13 16.03 -1.92
C ALA A 235 32.59 15.88 -3.37
N GLU A 236 33.80 15.35 -3.58
CA GLU A 236 34.37 15.11 -4.91
C GLU A 236 33.53 14.08 -5.68
N ARG A 237 33.16 12.99 -5.01
CA ARG A 237 32.25 11.99 -5.58
C ARG A 237 30.92 12.59 -5.96
N LEU A 238 30.30 13.39 -5.11
CA LEU A 238 29.02 14.03 -5.39
C LEU A 238 29.11 14.94 -6.63
N LYS A 239 30.17 15.74 -6.75
CA LYS A 239 30.42 16.61 -7.91
C LYS A 239 30.65 15.81 -9.20
N LEU A 240 31.36 14.69 -9.10
CA LEU A 240 31.72 13.85 -10.25
C LEU A 240 30.56 13.00 -10.73
N GLU A 241 29.92 12.26 -9.80
CA GLU A 241 28.88 11.29 -10.12
C GLU A 241 27.54 11.98 -10.42
N TYR A 242 27.26 13.13 -9.79
CA TYR A 242 25.96 13.82 -9.86
C TYR A 242 26.07 15.35 -10.04
N PRO A 243 26.75 15.83 -11.10
CA PRO A 243 27.09 17.26 -11.25
C PRO A 243 25.87 18.20 -11.32
N ARG A 244 24.70 17.68 -11.72
CA ARG A 244 23.46 18.46 -11.89
C ARG A 244 22.47 18.31 -10.74
N ALA A 245 22.80 17.54 -9.71
CA ALA A 245 21.90 17.32 -8.59
C ALA A 245 21.72 18.57 -7.72
N ALA A 246 20.55 18.69 -7.06
CA ALA A 246 20.32 19.77 -6.11
C ALA A 246 21.35 19.77 -4.97
N GLN A 247 21.69 18.59 -4.46
CA GLN A 247 22.68 18.38 -3.40
C GLN A 247 24.08 18.86 -3.80
N THR A 248 24.42 18.76 -5.09
CA THR A 248 25.70 19.30 -5.59
C THR A 248 25.69 20.83 -5.59
N LYS A 249 24.56 21.46 -5.88
CA LYS A 249 24.41 22.91 -5.76
C LYS A 249 24.51 23.35 -4.30
N GLU A 250 23.81 22.67 -3.40
CA GLU A 250 23.90 22.94 -1.94
C GLU A 250 25.34 22.80 -1.43
N LEU A 251 26.07 21.77 -1.86
CA LEU A 251 27.47 21.58 -1.53
C LEU A 251 28.32 22.79 -1.97
N ILE A 252 28.20 23.20 -3.25
CA ILE A 252 28.97 24.31 -3.79
C ILE A 252 28.66 25.63 -3.06
N GLU A 253 27.39 25.86 -2.74
CA GLU A 253 26.95 27.01 -1.95
C GLU A 253 27.55 26.99 -0.55
N SER A 254 27.57 25.83 0.12
CA SER A 254 28.17 25.65 1.45
C SER A 254 29.68 25.82 1.46
N GLU A 255 30.38 25.58 0.34
CA GLU A 255 31.83 25.80 0.20
C GLU A 255 32.18 27.27 -0.06
N ARG A 256 31.25 28.04 -0.66
CA ARG A 256 31.43 29.49 -0.88
C ARG A 256 31.20 30.33 0.37
N ASN A 257 30.27 29.86 1.21
CA ASN A 257 29.90 30.53 2.45
C ASN A 257 30.10 29.53 3.62
N PRO A 258 31.36 29.26 4.02
CA PRO A 258 31.59 28.48 5.23
C PRO A 258 31.18 29.34 6.42
N GLY A 259 30.08 29.02 7.08
CA GLY A 259 29.58 29.70 8.27
C GLY A 259 30.60 29.71 9.42
#